data_ca54a48168b3ce1091312832a67fd3d9
#
_entry.id   ca54a48168b3ce1091312832a67fd3d9
#
_cell.length_a   1.000
_cell.length_b   1.000
_cell.length_c   1.000
_cell.angle_alpha   90.00
_cell.angle_beta   90.00
_cell.angle_gamma   90.00
#
_symmetry.space_group_name_H-M   'P 1'
#
loop_
_entity.id
_entity.type
_entity.pdbx_description
1 polymer ?
#
loop_
_entity_poly.entity_id
_entity_poly.type
_entity_poly.pdbx_seq_one_letter_code
_entity_poly.pdbx_strand_id
1 'polypeptide(L)'
;MRGVLLILWLTIASVWTAPAQTDSGPVVVLKHGSLRGQYVTVKGSEKAVEQYLGIPFAQPPVGPLRLSAPKPAEPWEGERDATQHPPLCLQDLDVMESVSKIMALSFIPPTVSEDCLYLNVYTPSQRSAAEKLPVMFWIHGGGLYMGGAIQYDGSVLAAYENIVVVVIQYRLGILGYFSTGDEHARGNWGFLDQVLALQWVQQNIESFGGDPNSVTIAGESAGGISTSMLTLSPLAKGLFHRTIFQSGAATLGTYSTKHPMVFAKVVANVTECDSSSTELLVSCMREKTEEDFIKATKKQKIFLGATVDGVFLKDVAEEILKSKNFLKVPVLLGVTNHEFGWILPLTFAPPGWDKGMDRQEVAAVMGQFFPEEVSGVNDLIIDEYLKDAKTPEDVRDGFTEMMGDLFMVIPVIKVAGYHRDAGAHVYMYEFQHRPNLFKDIRPSFVKADHADDVGFVFGACFWSGQIKMIGTFTEEENQLCKTMMGYWGNFVRTGSPNGPGLVNWPTYDQSNKYLNLELQQTAGQGLRLDKLHFLNVELLQKLSALRAT
;
A
#
# COMPACT_ATOMS: atom_id res chain seq x y z
N MET A 1 -38.33 -85.73 -24.64
CA MET A 1 -37.28 -84.80 -24.27
C MET A 1 -37.77 -83.39 -24.53
N ARG A 2 -38.09 -82.67 -23.49
CA ARG A 2 -38.61 -81.28 -23.54
C ARG A 2 -37.49 -80.32 -23.27
N GLY A 3 -37.14 -79.47 -24.27
CA GLY A 3 -36.15 -78.42 -24.13
C GLY A 3 -36.78 -77.15 -23.57
N VAL A 4 -36.29 -76.65 -22.47
CA VAL A 4 -36.71 -75.36 -21.84
C VAL A 4 -35.78 -74.24 -22.37
N LEU A 5 -36.40 -73.27 -23.09
CA LEU A 5 -35.75 -72.06 -23.51
C LEU A 5 -35.75 -71.04 -22.32
N LEU A 6 -34.59 -70.72 -21.80
CA LEU A 6 -34.41 -69.56 -20.85
C LEU A 6 -34.25 -68.31 -21.67
N ILE A 7 -35.20 -67.36 -21.56
CA ILE A 7 -35.04 -65.98 -22.10
C ILE A 7 -34.44 -65.10 -20.98
N LEU A 8 -33.19 -64.69 -21.17
CA LEU A 8 -32.56 -63.67 -20.30
C LEU A 8 -33.08 -62.31 -20.73
N TRP A 9 -33.74 -61.60 -19.81
CA TRP A 9 -34.03 -60.18 -19.94
C TRP A 9 -32.81 -59.37 -19.44
N LEU A 10 -32.09 -58.69 -20.36
CA LEU A 10 -31.08 -57.67 -20.04
C LEU A 10 -31.81 -56.33 -19.80
N THR A 11 -31.96 -55.93 -18.55
CA THR A 11 -32.38 -54.57 -18.20
C THR A 11 -31.18 -53.65 -18.35
N ILE A 12 -31.19 -52.81 -19.39
CA ILE A 12 -30.25 -51.70 -19.55
C ILE A 12 -30.72 -50.60 -18.59
N ALA A 13 -30.06 -50.47 -17.43
CA ALA A 13 -30.19 -49.32 -16.55
C ALA A 13 -29.48 -48.13 -17.22
N SER A 14 -30.24 -47.23 -17.83
CA SER A 14 -29.72 -45.92 -18.27
C SER A 14 -29.39 -45.11 -17.03
N VAL A 15 -28.11 -45.02 -16.70
CA VAL A 15 -27.58 -44.06 -15.72
C VAL A 15 -27.74 -42.68 -16.32
N TRP A 16 -28.77 -41.99 -15.92
CA TRP A 16 -28.87 -40.54 -16.12
C TRP A 16 -27.80 -39.89 -15.23
N THR A 17 -26.65 -39.57 -15.78
CA THR A 17 -25.74 -38.58 -15.16
C THR A 17 -26.44 -37.24 -15.32
N ALA A 18 -26.95 -36.70 -14.21
CA ALA A 18 -27.31 -35.28 -14.17
C ALA A 18 -26.11 -34.47 -14.68
N PRO A 19 -26.30 -33.47 -15.57
CA PRO A 19 -25.22 -32.59 -15.96
C PRO A 19 -24.65 -32.02 -14.69
N ALA A 20 -23.32 -32.11 -14.52
CA ALA A 20 -22.62 -31.40 -13.46
C ALA A 20 -23.10 -29.95 -13.56
N GLN A 21 -23.72 -29.45 -12.50
CA GLN A 21 -24.08 -28.06 -12.37
C GLN A 21 -22.74 -27.33 -12.42
N THR A 22 -22.39 -26.81 -13.60
CA THR A 22 -21.27 -25.84 -13.70
C THR A 22 -21.73 -24.68 -12.86
N ASP A 23 -21.11 -24.54 -11.69
CA ASP A 23 -21.32 -23.42 -10.80
C ASP A 23 -20.85 -22.18 -11.60
N SER A 24 -21.81 -21.59 -12.33
CA SER A 24 -21.53 -20.41 -13.14
C SER A 24 -21.38 -19.27 -12.16
N GLY A 25 -20.12 -18.86 -11.90
CA GLY A 25 -19.79 -17.74 -11.02
C GLY A 25 -20.59 -16.47 -11.35
N PRO A 26 -20.56 -15.46 -10.51
CA PRO A 26 -21.30 -14.22 -10.72
C PRO A 26 -20.79 -13.51 -11.97
N VAL A 27 -21.71 -12.95 -12.76
CA VAL A 27 -21.40 -12.23 -14.00
C VAL A 27 -21.78 -10.75 -13.82
N VAL A 28 -20.85 -9.86 -14.13
CA VAL A 28 -21.06 -8.41 -14.16
C VAL A 28 -20.86 -7.89 -15.57
N VAL A 29 -21.79 -7.04 -16.02
CA VAL A 29 -21.73 -6.39 -17.33
C VAL A 29 -21.27 -4.95 -17.16
N LEU A 30 -20.14 -4.61 -17.77
CA LEU A 30 -19.58 -3.26 -17.83
C LEU A 30 -19.73 -2.67 -19.24
N LYS A 31 -19.47 -1.37 -19.37
CA LYS A 31 -19.43 -0.75 -20.72
C LYS A 31 -18.34 -1.35 -21.62
N HIS A 32 -17.27 -1.89 -21.01
CA HIS A 32 -16.12 -2.46 -21.73
C HIS A 32 -16.33 -3.93 -22.11
N GLY A 33 -17.28 -4.65 -21.50
CA GLY A 33 -17.54 -6.08 -21.72
C GLY A 33 -18.03 -6.76 -20.44
N SER A 34 -18.24 -8.07 -20.51
CA SER A 34 -18.71 -8.86 -19.37
C SER A 34 -17.53 -9.50 -18.63
N LEU A 35 -17.70 -9.69 -17.32
CA LEU A 35 -16.74 -10.34 -16.43
C LEU A 35 -17.43 -11.50 -15.70
N ARG A 36 -16.77 -12.65 -15.65
CA ARG A 36 -17.16 -13.77 -14.78
C ARG A 36 -16.22 -13.85 -13.59
N GLY A 37 -16.74 -13.64 -12.39
CA GLY A 37 -16.04 -13.81 -11.12
C GLY A 37 -16.28 -15.18 -10.49
N GLN A 38 -15.98 -15.28 -9.20
CA GLN A 38 -16.24 -16.48 -8.39
C GLN A 38 -16.86 -16.09 -7.05
N TYR A 39 -17.60 -17.04 -6.46
CA TYR A 39 -18.05 -16.92 -5.08
C TYR A 39 -16.97 -17.46 -4.15
N VAL A 40 -16.67 -16.70 -3.09
CA VAL A 40 -15.78 -17.14 -2.03
C VAL A 40 -16.49 -17.06 -0.69
N THR A 41 -16.18 -18.01 0.20
CA THR A 41 -16.65 -18.02 1.58
C THR A 41 -15.51 -17.58 2.48
N VAL A 42 -15.81 -16.90 3.58
CA VAL A 42 -14.82 -16.45 4.55
C VAL A 42 -15.04 -17.15 5.88
N LYS A 43 -13.95 -17.43 6.59
CA LYS A 43 -14.00 -18.07 7.89
C LYS A 43 -14.78 -17.20 8.89
N GLY A 44 -15.69 -17.80 9.63
CA GLY A 44 -16.49 -17.11 10.67
C GLY A 44 -17.62 -16.22 10.15
N SER A 45 -17.96 -16.30 8.87
CA SER A 45 -19.14 -15.66 8.28
C SER A 45 -19.87 -16.62 7.34
N GLU A 46 -21.21 -16.57 7.35
CA GLU A 46 -22.03 -17.27 6.37
C GLU A 46 -22.26 -16.47 5.08
N LYS A 47 -21.80 -15.21 5.06
CA LYS A 47 -21.93 -14.34 3.89
C LYS A 47 -20.91 -14.74 2.82
N ALA A 48 -21.38 -15.07 1.64
CA ALA A 48 -20.54 -15.26 0.48
C ALA A 48 -20.11 -13.89 -0.09
N VAL A 49 -18.97 -13.85 -0.73
CA VAL A 49 -18.42 -12.68 -1.42
C VAL A 49 -18.24 -13.01 -2.90
N GLU A 50 -18.64 -12.10 -3.75
CA GLU A 50 -18.29 -12.13 -5.16
C GLU A 50 -16.88 -11.54 -5.30
N GLN A 51 -15.99 -12.30 -5.89
CA GLN A 51 -14.61 -11.93 -6.13
C GLN A 51 -14.34 -11.86 -7.62
N TYR A 52 -13.84 -10.71 -8.08
CA TYR A 52 -13.43 -10.48 -9.47
C TYR A 52 -11.97 -10.06 -9.47
N LEU A 53 -11.10 -10.85 -10.09
CA LEU A 53 -9.65 -10.67 -10.12
C LEU A 53 -9.19 -10.32 -11.54
N GLY A 54 -8.18 -9.46 -11.66
CA GLY A 54 -7.55 -9.15 -12.94
C GLY A 54 -8.44 -8.37 -13.90
N ILE A 55 -9.20 -7.40 -13.42
CA ILE A 55 -10.00 -6.51 -14.25
C ILE A 55 -9.10 -5.43 -14.85
N PRO A 56 -8.97 -5.28 -16.19
CA PRO A 56 -8.16 -4.24 -16.78
C PRO A 56 -8.81 -2.86 -16.60
N PHE A 57 -8.08 -1.90 -16.08
CA PHE A 57 -8.53 -0.50 -15.99
C PHE A 57 -7.81 0.42 -16.98
N ALA A 58 -6.72 -0.05 -17.58
CA ALA A 58 -5.91 0.66 -18.55
C ALA A 58 -5.45 -0.24 -19.69
N GLN A 59 -5.04 0.37 -20.80
CA GLN A 59 -4.30 -0.32 -21.84
C GLN A 59 -2.93 -0.77 -21.32
N PRO A 60 -2.38 -1.90 -21.79
CA PRO A 60 -1.03 -2.31 -21.44
C PRO A 60 -0.01 -1.18 -21.72
N PRO A 61 0.78 -0.74 -20.73
CA PRO A 61 1.71 0.38 -20.89
C PRO A 61 3.04 -0.06 -21.55
N VAL A 62 2.94 -0.70 -22.70
CA VAL A 62 4.05 -1.29 -23.46
C VAL A 62 4.38 -0.49 -24.72
N GLY A 63 5.59 -0.68 -25.26
CA GLY A 63 6.02 -0.05 -26.50
C GLY A 63 5.88 1.48 -26.46
N PRO A 64 5.09 2.11 -27.34
CA PRO A 64 4.89 3.56 -27.36
C PRO A 64 4.24 4.13 -26.11
N LEU A 65 3.51 3.31 -25.34
CA LEU A 65 2.87 3.70 -24.07
C LEU A 65 3.79 3.56 -22.86
N ARG A 66 4.96 2.92 -23.00
CA ARG A 66 5.98 2.89 -21.95
C ARG A 66 6.46 4.31 -21.64
N LEU A 67 6.65 4.63 -20.35
CA LEU A 67 7.04 5.97 -19.88
C LEU A 67 6.11 7.08 -20.40
N SER A 68 4.80 6.81 -20.39
CA SER A 68 3.77 7.77 -20.75
C SER A 68 2.55 7.65 -19.81
N ALA A 69 1.68 8.65 -19.83
CA ALA A 69 0.43 8.61 -19.09
C ALA A 69 -0.42 7.39 -19.51
N PRO A 70 -1.09 6.71 -18.57
CA PRO A 70 -1.92 5.57 -18.91
C PRO A 70 -3.12 5.98 -19.75
N LYS A 71 -3.61 5.04 -20.57
CA LYS A 71 -4.85 5.21 -21.35
C LYS A 71 -5.92 4.26 -20.81
N PRO A 72 -7.22 4.63 -20.84
CA PRO A 72 -8.31 3.75 -20.46
C PRO A 72 -8.24 2.40 -21.20
N ALA A 73 -8.71 1.34 -20.54
CA ALA A 73 -8.78 0.02 -21.14
C ALA A 73 -9.66 0.03 -22.41
N GLU A 74 -9.30 -0.79 -23.38
CA GLU A 74 -10.13 -1.01 -24.56
C GLU A 74 -11.32 -1.92 -24.21
N PRO A 75 -12.47 -1.75 -24.85
CA PRO A 75 -13.57 -2.70 -24.77
C PRO A 75 -13.16 -4.08 -25.29
N TRP A 76 -13.74 -5.13 -24.71
CA TRP A 76 -13.54 -6.50 -25.15
C TRP A 76 -14.88 -7.16 -25.52
N GLU A 77 -14.83 -8.11 -26.43
CA GLU A 77 -16.00 -8.90 -26.81
C GLU A 77 -16.14 -10.13 -25.91
N GLY A 78 -17.40 -10.52 -25.66
CA GLY A 78 -17.72 -11.72 -24.87
C GLY A 78 -17.50 -11.54 -23.36
N GLU A 79 -17.29 -12.67 -22.69
CA GLU A 79 -17.12 -12.76 -21.26
C GLU A 79 -15.66 -13.05 -20.93
N ARG A 80 -15.05 -12.19 -20.10
CA ARG A 80 -13.68 -12.34 -19.61
C ARG A 80 -13.69 -13.08 -18.28
N ASP A 81 -12.80 -14.05 -18.13
CA ASP A 81 -12.53 -14.74 -16.87
C ASP A 81 -11.84 -13.77 -15.89
N ALA A 82 -12.46 -13.53 -14.75
CA ALA A 82 -11.99 -12.69 -13.65
C ALA A 82 -11.82 -13.52 -12.36
N THR A 83 -11.35 -14.76 -12.46
CA THR A 83 -11.11 -15.67 -11.33
C THR A 83 -9.62 -15.84 -10.99
N GLN A 84 -8.73 -15.26 -11.78
CA GLN A 84 -7.28 -15.41 -11.63
C GLN A 84 -6.61 -14.05 -11.38
N HIS A 85 -5.59 -14.05 -10.51
CA HIS A 85 -4.76 -12.87 -10.34
C HIS A 85 -4.01 -12.52 -11.63
N PRO A 86 -3.90 -11.23 -11.97
CA PRO A 86 -3.15 -10.78 -13.13
C PRO A 86 -1.63 -10.90 -12.89
N PRO A 87 -0.79 -10.74 -13.93
CA PRO A 87 0.63 -10.54 -13.76
C PRO A 87 0.91 -9.37 -12.82
N LEU A 88 1.95 -9.48 -12.01
CA LEU A 88 2.45 -8.37 -11.20
C LEU A 88 3.13 -7.33 -12.10
N CYS A 89 3.10 -6.06 -11.73
CA CYS A 89 3.92 -5.05 -12.37
C CYS A 89 5.40 -5.39 -12.21
N LEU A 90 6.21 -5.00 -13.20
CA LEU A 90 7.60 -5.42 -13.33
C LEU A 90 8.39 -5.09 -12.06
N GLN A 91 8.95 -6.11 -11.43
CA GLN A 91 9.68 -6.06 -10.17
C GLN A 91 10.58 -7.29 -9.98
N ASP A 92 11.47 -7.24 -9.00
CA ASP A 92 12.29 -8.40 -8.61
C ASP A 92 11.48 -9.34 -7.72
N LEU A 93 11.12 -10.52 -8.25
CA LEU A 93 10.36 -11.52 -7.49
C LEU A 93 11.13 -12.10 -6.31
N ASP A 94 12.46 -12.15 -6.34
CA ASP A 94 13.28 -12.66 -5.22
C ASP A 94 13.09 -11.74 -3.99
N VAL A 95 13.01 -10.43 -4.20
CA VAL A 95 12.75 -9.44 -3.15
C VAL A 95 11.32 -9.60 -2.61
N MET A 96 10.34 -9.71 -3.50
CA MET A 96 8.95 -9.90 -3.11
C MET A 96 8.75 -11.19 -2.29
N GLU A 97 9.37 -12.30 -2.71
CA GLU A 97 9.30 -13.57 -1.99
C GLU A 97 9.94 -13.47 -0.60
N SER A 98 11.11 -12.82 -0.51
CA SER A 98 11.79 -12.59 0.76
C SER A 98 10.95 -11.77 1.74
N VAL A 99 10.39 -10.65 1.28
CA VAL A 99 9.52 -9.79 2.10
C VAL A 99 8.26 -10.54 2.51
N SER A 100 7.63 -11.28 1.59
CA SER A 100 6.42 -12.06 1.90
C SER A 100 6.68 -13.12 2.99
N LYS A 101 7.84 -13.79 2.96
CA LYS A 101 8.25 -14.73 4.03
C LYS A 101 8.42 -14.03 5.38
N ILE A 102 9.07 -12.85 5.39
CA ILE A 102 9.25 -12.05 6.61
C ILE A 102 7.90 -11.60 7.19
N MET A 103 6.93 -11.30 6.32
CA MET A 103 5.56 -10.94 6.68
C MET A 103 4.66 -12.16 6.95
N ALA A 104 5.22 -13.37 6.96
CA ALA A 104 4.48 -14.63 7.11
C ALA A 104 3.32 -14.80 6.11
N LEU A 105 3.44 -14.26 4.92
CA LEU A 105 2.49 -14.42 3.82
C LEU A 105 2.84 -15.64 2.97
N SER A 106 1.83 -16.42 2.61
CA SER A 106 1.93 -17.58 1.72
C SER A 106 0.95 -17.43 0.55
N PHE A 107 1.48 -17.31 -0.64
CA PHE A 107 0.74 -17.33 -1.90
C PHE A 107 1.70 -17.78 -3.02
N ILE A 108 1.16 -18.11 -4.19
CA ILE A 108 1.94 -18.43 -5.38
C ILE A 108 2.08 -17.14 -6.18
N PRO A 109 3.29 -16.55 -6.29
CA PRO A 109 3.47 -15.34 -7.08
C PRO A 109 3.10 -15.60 -8.54
N PRO A 110 2.27 -14.73 -9.16
CA PRO A 110 2.08 -14.77 -10.61
C PRO A 110 3.34 -14.31 -11.34
N THR A 111 3.33 -14.39 -12.66
CA THR A 111 4.39 -13.81 -13.50
C THR A 111 4.47 -12.30 -13.32
N VAL A 112 5.58 -11.69 -13.70
CA VAL A 112 5.74 -10.24 -13.82
C VAL A 112 5.61 -9.83 -15.29
N SER A 113 5.04 -8.65 -15.54
CA SER A 113 4.94 -8.07 -16.88
C SER A 113 4.76 -6.56 -16.81
N GLU A 114 5.07 -5.86 -17.89
CA GLU A 114 4.63 -4.47 -18.08
C GLU A 114 3.11 -4.39 -18.28
N ASP A 115 2.47 -5.41 -18.86
CA ASP A 115 1.01 -5.54 -18.92
C ASP A 115 0.45 -5.96 -17.55
N CYS A 116 0.30 -4.97 -16.65
CA CYS A 116 -0.01 -5.20 -15.24
C CYS A 116 -1.08 -4.26 -14.68
N LEU A 117 -1.67 -3.38 -15.48
CA LEU A 117 -2.62 -2.37 -15.00
C LEU A 117 -4.03 -2.96 -14.83
N TYR A 118 -4.15 -3.73 -13.78
CA TYR A 118 -5.36 -4.46 -13.38
C TYR A 118 -5.75 -4.15 -11.94
N LEU A 119 -7.01 -4.38 -11.62
CA LEU A 119 -7.54 -4.29 -10.27
C LEU A 119 -8.42 -5.50 -9.92
N ASN A 120 -8.62 -5.70 -8.62
CA ASN A 120 -9.50 -6.73 -8.07
C ASN A 120 -10.67 -6.05 -7.35
N VAL A 121 -11.87 -6.65 -7.43
CA VAL A 121 -13.07 -6.19 -6.73
C VAL A 121 -13.62 -7.32 -5.88
N TYR A 122 -13.91 -7.00 -4.61
CA TYR A 122 -14.54 -7.91 -3.64
C TYR A 122 -15.82 -7.24 -3.15
N THR A 123 -16.97 -7.91 -3.30
CA THR A 123 -18.26 -7.35 -2.93
C THR A 123 -19.16 -8.40 -2.27
N PRO A 124 -19.93 -8.07 -1.21
CA PRO A 124 -20.88 -8.99 -0.62
C PRO A 124 -21.90 -9.50 -1.66
N SER A 125 -22.11 -10.81 -1.73
CA SER A 125 -23.06 -11.40 -2.69
C SER A 125 -24.52 -11.18 -2.32
N GLN A 126 -24.83 -11.08 -1.02
CA GLN A 126 -26.17 -10.85 -0.49
C GLN A 126 -26.40 -9.35 -0.28
N ARG A 127 -26.55 -8.60 -1.37
CA ARG A 127 -26.90 -7.18 -1.35
C ARG A 127 -28.23 -6.95 -2.04
N SER A 128 -29.02 -5.98 -1.56
CA SER A 128 -30.22 -5.55 -2.28
C SER A 128 -29.82 -4.74 -3.52
N ALA A 129 -30.57 -4.85 -4.61
CA ALA A 129 -30.31 -4.09 -5.83
C ALA A 129 -30.39 -2.55 -5.64
N ALA A 130 -31.04 -2.10 -4.56
CA ALA A 130 -31.19 -0.68 -4.23
C ALA A 130 -30.08 -0.17 -3.29
N GLU A 131 -29.29 -1.06 -2.67
CA GLU A 131 -28.25 -0.70 -1.73
C GLU A 131 -26.96 -0.36 -2.48
N LYS A 132 -26.43 0.86 -2.25
CA LYS A 132 -25.13 1.29 -2.75
C LYS A 132 -24.13 1.24 -1.59
N LEU A 133 -23.21 0.30 -1.66
CA LEU A 133 -22.22 0.05 -0.60
C LEU A 133 -21.06 1.04 -0.68
N PRO A 134 -20.53 1.52 0.46
CA PRO A 134 -19.31 2.31 0.47
C PRO A 134 -18.13 1.50 -0.06
N VAL A 135 -17.17 2.18 -0.66
CA VAL A 135 -16.04 1.57 -1.37
C VAL A 135 -14.73 1.90 -0.65
N MET A 136 -13.92 0.89 -0.34
CA MET A 136 -12.53 1.07 0.03
C MET A 136 -11.64 0.76 -1.18
N PHE A 137 -10.88 1.76 -1.62
CA PHE A 137 -9.92 1.65 -2.71
C PHE A 137 -8.52 1.56 -2.13
N TRP A 138 -7.89 0.38 -2.24
CA TRP A 138 -6.61 0.07 -1.63
C TRP A 138 -5.46 0.21 -2.61
N ILE A 139 -4.41 0.94 -2.19
CA ILE A 139 -3.14 1.10 -2.87
C ILE A 139 -2.07 0.39 -2.06
N HIS A 140 -1.43 -0.62 -2.63
CA HIS A 140 -0.43 -1.42 -1.93
C HIS A 140 0.86 -0.65 -1.66
N GLY A 141 1.60 -1.07 -0.63
CA GLY A 141 2.93 -0.61 -0.30
C GLY A 141 4.04 -1.24 -1.14
N GLY A 142 5.25 -1.23 -0.58
CA GLY A 142 6.44 -1.82 -1.21
C GLY A 142 7.38 -0.78 -1.83
N GLY A 143 7.51 0.41 -1.23
CA GLY A 143 8.52 1.42 -1.58
C GLY A 143 8.39 1.99 -2.99
N LEU A 144 7.24 1.87 -3.66
CA LEU A 144 7.00 2.18 -5.07
C LEU A 144 7.80 1.32 -6.06
N TYR A 145 8.49 0.25 -5.63
CA TYR A 145 9.31 -0.59 -6.51
C TYR A 145 8.93 -2.09 -6.46
N MET A 146 8.08 -2.50 -5.52
CA MET A 146 7.59 -3.87 -5.39
C MET A 146 6.14 -3.92 -4.88
N GLY A 147 5.54 -5.10 -4.88
CA GLY A 147 4.19 -5.33 -4.37
C GLY A 147 3.17 -5.61 -5.45
N GLY A 148 1.93 -5.89 -5.04
CA GLY A 148 0.81 -6.15 -5.95
C GLY A 148 -0.47 -6.54 -5.25
N ALA A 149 -1.55 -6.57 -6.01
CA ALA A 149 -2.89 -6.82 -5.49
C ALA A 149 -3.07 -8.22 -4.88
N ILE A 150 -2.24 -9.20 -5.27
CA ILE A 150 -2.32 -10.57 -4.73
C ILE A 150 -2.02 -10.66 -3.23
N GLN A 151 -1.31 -9.68 -2.66
CA GLN A 151 -0.96 -9.67 -1.24
C GLN A 151 -2.14 -9.29 -0.33
N TYR A 152 -3.28 -8.88 -0.90
CA TYR A 152 -4.41 -8.32 -0.16
C TYR A 152 -5.72 -8.99 -0.59
N ASP A 153 -6.28 -9.85 0.26
CA ASP A 153 -7.60 -10.44 0.05
C ASP A 153 -8.67 -9.59 0.76
N GLY A 154 -9.47 -8.87 -0.02
CA GLY A 154 -10.54 -8.02 0.49
C GLY A 154 -11.82 -8.75 0.88
N SER A 155 -11.91 -10.07 0.68
CA SER A 155 -13.17 -10.81 0.86
C SER A 155 -13.65 -10.81 2.31
N VAL A 156 -12.74 -10.96 3.29
CA VAL A 156 -13.10 -10.95 4.71
C VAL A 156 -13.65 -9.59 5.11
N LEU A 157 -12.93 -8.52 4.76
CA LEU A 157 -13.37 -7.15 5.08
C LEU A 157 -14.72 -6.82 4.41
N ALA A 158 -14.91 -7.22 3.15
CA ALA A 158 -16.18 -7.05 2.44
C ALA A 158 -17.35 -7.80 3.14
N ALA A 159 -17.13 -9.06 3.55
CA ALA A 159 -18.14 -9.88 4.21
C ALA A 159 -18.52 -9.35 5.61
N TYR A 160 -17.53 -8.96 6.41
CA TYR A 160 -17.75 -8.53 7.80
C TYR A 160 -18.32 -7.12 7.86
N GLU A 161 -17.82 -6.21 7.02
CA GLU A 161 -18.14 -4.79 7.10
C GLU A 161 -19.19 -4.32 6.08
N ASN A 162 -19.66 -5.19 5.20
CA ASN A 162 -20.64 -4.84 4.17
C ASN A 162 -20.18 -3.64 3.32
N ILE A 163 -18.97 -3.69 2.79
CA ILE A 163 -18.37 -2.69 1.90
C ILE A 163 -17.84 -3.37 0.63
N VAL A 164 -17.65 -2.59 -0.42
CA VAL A 164 -16.89 -3.02 -1.60
C VAL A 164 -15.41 -2.70 -1.39
N VAL A 165 -14.54 -3.69 -1.63
CA VAL A 165 -13.08 -3.48 -1.56
C VAL A 165 -12.52 -3.59 -2.97
N VAL A 166 -11.77 -2.57 -3.38
CA VAL A 166 -11.03 -2.53 -4.65
C VAL A 166 -9.55 -2.50 -4.34
N VAL A 167 -8.78 -3.42 -4.91
CA VAL A 167 -7.32 -3.48 -4.74
C VAL A 167 -6.68 -3.31 -6.10
N ILE A 168 -5.81 -2.34 -6.26
CA ILE A 168 -5.22 -1.98 -7.55
C ILE A 168 -3.76 -2.40 -7.69
N GLN A 169 -3.30 -2.52 -8.93
CA GLN A 169 -1.89 -2.49 -9.30
C GLN A 169 -1.56 -1.17 -9.99
N TYR A 170 -0.31 -0.77 -9.97
CA TYR A 170 0.21 0.44 -10.60
C TYR A 170 1.68 0.23 -10.98
N ARG A 171 2.17 0.93 -12.00
CA ARG A 171 3.57 0.80 -12.43
C ARG A 171 4.54 1.15 -11.33
N LEU A 172 5.60 0.36 -11.23
CA LEU A 172 6.59 0.39 -10.18
C LEU A 172 7.98 0.81 -10.69
N GLY A 173 8.84 1.24 -9.76
CA GLY A 173 10.24 1.51 -10.01
C GLY A 173 10.48 2.48 -11.17
N ILE A 174 11.41 2.14 -12.04
CA ILE A 174 11.79 2.96 -13.19
C ILE A 174 10.59 3.21 -14.11
N LEU A 175 9.78 2.18 -14.41
CA LEU A 175 8.62 2.28 -15.29
C LEU A 175 7.48 3.14 -14.71
N GLY A 176 7.40 3.22 -13.38
CA GLY A 176 6.39 4.02 -12.67
C GLY A 176 6.79 5.46 -12.40
N TYR A 177 8.09 5.73 -12.21
CA TYR A 177 8.51 7.00 -11.59
C TYR A 177 9.71 7.66 -12.25
N PHE A 178 10.28 7.09 -13.32
CA PHE A 178 11.34 7.74 -14.08
C PHE A 178 10.86 9.06 -14.69
N SER A 179 11.69 10.09 -14.57
CA SER A 179 11.39 11.43 -15.11
C SER A 179 12.65 12.13 -15.58
N THR A 180 12.57 12.80 -16.72
CA THR A 180 13.57 13.76 -17.21
C THR A 180 13.23 15.21 -16.84
N GLY A 181 12.03 15.45 -16.27
CA GLY A 181 11.54 16.78 -15.89
C GLY A 181 11.07 17.64 -17.07
N ASP A 182 11.05 17.08 -18.27
CA ASP A 182 10.63 17.75 -19.50
C ASP A 182 9.54 16.93 -20.26
N GLU A 183 9.23 17.34 -21.49
CA GLU A 183 8.20 16.72 -22.32
C GLU A 183 8.51 15.29 -22.74
N HIS A 184 9.77 14.85 -22.73
CA HIS A 184 10.16 13.50 -23.15
C HIS A 184 9.76 12.44 -22.12
N ALA A 185 9.89 12.76 -20.80
CA ALA A 185 9.38 11.93 -19.73
C ALA A 185 9.05 12.78 -18.48
N ARG A 186 7.80 13.22 -18.38
CA ARG A 186 7.34 14.05 -17.24
C ARG A 186 7.35 13.33 -15.91
N GLY A 187 7.23 11.99 -15.90
CA GLY A 187 7.21 11.17 -14.68
C GLY A 187 5.81 10.97 -14.10
N ASN A 188 5.76 10.51 -12.85
CA ASN A 188 4.52 10.25 -12.09
C ASN A 188 3.60 9.17 -12.68
N TRP A 189 4.11 8.29 -13.54
CA TRP A 189 3.29 7.32 -14.27
C TRP A 189 2.49 6.41 -13.36
N GLY A 190 3.11 5.89 -12.28
CA GLY A 190 2.44 5.06 -11.29
C GLY A 190 1.33 5.82 -10.54
N PHE A 191 1.52 7.11 -10.24
CA PHE A 191 0.47 7.93 -9.64
C PHE A 191 -0.67 8.23 -10.63
N LEU A 192 -0.34 8.41 -11.91
CA LEU A 192 -1.36 8.58 -12.95
C LEU A 192 -2.15 7.28 -13.18
N ASP A 193 -1.52 6.11 -13.01
CA ASP A 193 -2.22 4.82 -13.03
C ASP A 193 -3.25 4.74 -11.88
N GLN A 194 -2.88 5.20 -10.67
CA GLN A 194 -3.79 5.27 -9.52
C GLN A 194 -4.96 6.22 -9.78
N VAL A 195 -4.72 7.38 -10.40
CA VAL A 195 -5.78 8.32 -10.80
C VAL A 195 -6.71 7.67 -11.81
N LEU A 196 -6.18 6.97 -12.83
CA LEU A 196 -7.00 6.30 -13.84
C LEU A 196 -7.82 5.15 -13.23
N ALA A 197 -7.25 4.39 -12.29
CA ALA A 197 -7.98 3.36 -11.56
C ALA A 197 -9.14 3.96 -10.72
N LEU A 198 -8.94 5.12 -10.10
CA LEU A 198 -10.02 5.85 -9.43
C LEU A 198 -11.10 6.33 -10.39
N GLN A 199 -10.73 6.81 -11.58
CA GLN A 199 -11.70 7.15 -12.63
C GLN A 199 -12.48 5.92 -13.10
N TRP A 200 -11.81 4.75 -13.18
CA TRP A 200 -12.48 3.49 -13.48
C TRP A 200 -13.52 3.14 -12.39
N VAL A 201 -13.19 3.32 -11.11
CA VAL A 201 -14.14 3.12 -9.99
C VAL A 201 -15.35 4.02 -10.14
N GLN A 202 -15.16 5.32 -10.42
CA GLN A 202 -16.26 6.24 -10.63
C GLN A 202 -17.21 5.81 -11.76
N GLN A 203 -16.69 5.15 -12.77
CA GLN A 203 -17.47 4.75 -13.96
C GLN A 203 -18.14 3.37 -13.83
N ASN A 204 -17.60 2.47 -13.00
CA ASN A 204 -17.96 1.06 -13.06
C ASN A 204 -18.42 0.45 -11.73
N ILE A 205 -18.10 1.06 -10.58
CA ILE A 205 -18.27 0.40 -9.28
C ILE A 205 -19.75 0.14 -8.92
N GLU A 206 -20.68 0.89 -9.50
CA GLU A 206 -22.13 0.65 -9.33
C GLU A 206 -22.54 -0.74 -9.83
N SER A 207 -21.91 -1.25 -10.88
CA SER A 207 -22.16 -2.61 -11.39
C SER A 207 -21.81 -3.70 -10.38
N PHE A 208 -20.92 -3.40 -9.44
CA PHE A 208 -20.54 -4.27 -8.32
C PHE A 208 -21.29 -3.95 -7.02
N GLY A 209 -22.29 -3.06 -7.06
CA GLY A 209 -23.06 -2.61 -5.91
C GLY A 209 -22.40 -1.54 -5.07
N GLY A 210 -21.29 -0.96 -5.53
CA GLY A 210 -20.59 0.14 -4.84
C GLY A 210 -21.18 1.51 -5.11
N ASP A 211 -20.97 2.45 -4.21
CA ASP A 211 -21.36 3.85 -4.34
C ASP A 211 -20.16 4.70 -4.81
N PRO A 212 -20.16 5.21 -6.06
CA PRO A 212 -19.10 6.09 -6.54
C PRO A 212 -19.01 7.41 -5.75
N ASN A 213 -20.06 7.79 -5.03
CA ASN A 213 -20.09 8.97 -4.16
C ASN A 213 -19.63 8.67 -2.71
N SER A 214 -19.20 7.46 -2.42
CA SER A 214 -18.71 7.05 -1.10
C SER A 214 -17.43 6.21 -1.23
N VAL A 215 -16.40 6.78 -1.84
CA VAL A 215 -15.09 6.16 -2.07
C VAL A 215 -14.09 6.66 -1.03
N THR A 216 -13.45 5.73 -0.33
CA THR A 216 -12.32 6.00 0.59
C THR A 216 -11.06 5.41 -0.03
N ILE A 217 -10.06 6.25 -0.30
CA ILE A 217 -8.74 5.76 -0.68
C ILE A 217 -7.97 5.35 0.58
N ALA A 218 -7.28 4.23 0.50
CA ALA A 218 -6.53 3.68 1.63
C ALA A 218 -5.23 3.06 1.12
N GLY A 219 -4.18 3.07 1.93
CA GLY A 219 -2.93 2.43 1.61
C GLY A 219 -1.96 2.45 2.77
N GLU A 220 -0.97 1.56 2.71
CA GLU A 220 0.06 1.42 3.73
C GLU A 220 1.44 1.66 3.12
N SER A 221 2.40 2.21 3.91
CA SER A 221 3.78 2.47 3.45
C SER A 221 3.79 3.37 2.21
N ALA A 222 4.39 2.93 1.11
CA ALA A 222 4.32 3.63 -0.17
C ALA A 222 2.88 3.83 -0.69
N GLY A 223 1.94 2.94 -0.32
CA GLY A 223 0.50 3.13 -0.55
C GLY A 223 -0.08 4.26 0.29
N GLY A 224 0.34 4.40 1.56
CA GLY A 224 0.02 5.53 2.42
C GLY A 224 0.58 6.85 1.88
N ILE A 225 1.84 6.84 1.40
CA ILE A 225 2.44 7.99 0.70
C ILE A 225 1.61 8.33 -0.56
N SER A 226 1.22 7.33 -1.34
CA SER A 226 0.41 7.51 -2.55
C SER A 226 -0.95 8.14 -2.25
N THR A 227 -1.68 7.64 -1.25
CA THR A 227 -2.98 8.21 -0.84
C THR A 227 -2.82 9.64 -0.33
N SER A 228 -1.74 9.93 0.41
CA SER A 228 -1.41 11.28 0.84
C SER A 228 -1.10 12.20 -0.36
N MET A 229 -0.30 11.76 -1.34
CA MET A 229 0.00 12.50 -2.59
C MET A 229 -1.27 12.76 -3.42
N LEU A 230 -2.20 11.80 -3.49
CA LEU A 230 -3.47 11.98 -4.19
C LEU A 230 -4.33 13.09 -3.58
N THR A 231 -4.25 13.32 -2.25
CA THR A 231 -4.93 14.49 -1.64
C THR A 231 -4.36 15.83 -2.10
N LEU A 232 -3.10 15.85 -2.55
CA LEU A 232 -2.42 17.05 -3.02
C LEU A 232 -2.62 17.30 -4.52
N SER A 233 -3.05 16.27 -5.26
CA SER A 233 -3.17 16.34 -6.72
C SER A 233 -4.52 16.91 -7.17
N PRO A 234 -4.53 17.94 -8.03
CA PRO A 234 -5.77 18.42 -8.62
C PRO A 234 -6.46 17.39 -9.53
N LEU A 235 -5.71 16.38 -10.04
CA LEU A 235 -6.24 15.33 -10.90
C LEU A 235 -7.16 14.35 -10.16
N ALA A 236 -7.03 14.25 -8.83
CA ALA A 236 -7.83 13.37 -8.01
C ALA A 236 -9.11 14.02 -7.43
N LYS A 237 -9.35 15.29 -7.76
CA LYS A 237 -10.51 16.05 -7.27
C LYS A 237 -11.83 15.39 -7.67
N GLY A 238 -12.66 15.07 -6.67
CA GLY A 238 -13.98 14.47 -6.86
C GLY A 238 -13.95 12.95 -7.10
N LEU A 239 -12.77 12.30 -7.09
CA LEU A 239 -12.66 10.86 -7.29
C LEU A 239 -12.76 10.06 -5.97
N PHE A 240 -12.58 10.70 -4.82
CA PHE A 240 -12.73 10.09 -3.50
C PHE A 240 -13.26 11.10 -2.47
N HIS A 241 -13.72 10.59 -1.33
CA HIS A 241 -14.46 11.35 -0.33
C HIS A 241 -13.83 11.24 1.07
N ARG A 242 -12.93 10.28 1.28
CA ARG A 242 -12.19 10.02 2.54
C ARG A 242 -10.85 9.43 2.21
N THR A 243 -9.92 9.50 3.16
CA THR A 243 -8.59 8.92 2.97
C THR A 243 -8.04 8.27 4.23
N ILE A 244 -7.29 7.19 4.06
CA ILE A 244 -6.60 6.45 5.12
C ILE A 244 -5.12 6.33 4.74
N PHE A 245 -4.23 6.83 5.62
CA PHE A 245 -2.77 6.72 5.47
C PHE A 245 -2.23 5.84 6.59
N GLN A 246 -1.75 4.65 6.27
CA GLN A 246 -1.10 3.76 7.23
C GLN A 246 0.40 3.82 7.02
N SER A 247 1.17 4.22 8.04
CA SER A 247 2.64 4.21 8.03
C SER A 247 3.27 4.82 6.77
N GLY A 248 2.72 5.97 6.31
CA GLY A 248 3.24 6.64 5.11
C GLY A 248 2.55 7.98 4.86
N ALA A 249 3.33 9.00 4.52
CA ALA A 249 2.81 10.34 4.26
C ALA A 249 3.65 11.10 3.22
N ALA A 250 3.01 12.02 2.51
CA ALA A 250 3.60 12.79 1.41
C ALA A 250 4.77 13.70 1.84
N THR A 251 4.91 14.00 3.15
CA THR A 251 5.98 14.83 3.70
C THR A 251 7.30 14.09 3.90
N LEU A 252 7.39 12.82 3.56
CA LEU A 252 8.67 12.13 3.48
C LEU A 252 9.48 12.69 2.27
N GLY A 253 10.44 13.54 2.55
CA GLY A 253 11.13 14.38 1.56
C GLY A 253 11.83 13.60 0.44
N THR A 254 12.26 12.38 0.71
CA THR A 254 12.89 11.49 -0.28
C THR A 254 11.95 11.04 -1.39
N TYR A 255 10.63 11.17 -1.21
CA TYR A 255 9.61 10.73 -2.18
C TYR A 255 9.04 11.87 -3.04
N SER A 256 9.63 13.06 -3.05
CA SER A 256 9.28 14.12 -4.00
C SER A 256 10.50 14.96 -4.40
N THR A 257 10.60 15.33 -5.68
CA THR A 257 11.75 16.08 -6.20
C THR A 257 11.35 17.14 -7.22
N LYS A 258 12.04 18.28 -7.18
CA LYS A 258 12.06 19.29 -8.26
C LYS A 258 13.18 19.03 -9.28
N HIS A 259 14.10 18.10 -8.98
CA HIS A 259 15.32 17.86 -9.75
C HIS A 259 15.43 16.41 -10.23
N PRO A 260 14.49 15.89 -11.05
CA PRO A 260 14.45 14.47 -11.42
C PRO A 260 15.66 14.02 -12.24
N MET A 261 16.35 14.95 -12.93
CA MET A 261 17.55 14.61 -13.71
C MET A 261 18.70 14.03 -12.89
N VAL A 262 18.75 14.29 -11.58
CA VAL A 262 19.73 13.64 -10.69
C VAL A 262 19.52 12.12 -10.71
N PHE A 263 18.28 11.68 -10.57
CA PHE A 263 17.93 10.26 -10.62
C PHE A 263 17.96 9.70 -12.04
N ALA A 264 17.54 10.50 -13.05
CA ALA A 264 17.58 10.08 -14.45
C ALA A 264 18.99 9.70 -14.91
N LYS A 265 20.03 10.41 -14.47
CA LYS A 265 21.44 10.06 -14.75
C LYS A 265 21.85 8.74 -14.12
N VAL A 266 21.39 8.45 -12.92
CA VAL A 266 21.63 7.16 -12.26
C VAL A 266 20.96 6.04 -13.03
N VAL A 267 19.69 6.23 -13.44
CA VAL A 267 18.96 5.27 -14.27
C VAL A 267 19.67 5.06 -15.61
N ALA A 268 20.08 6.12 -16.30
CA ALA A 268 20.84 6.04 -17.54
C ALA A 268 22.09 5.16 -17.41
N ASN A 269 22.86 5.34 -16.33
CA ASN A 269 24.06 4.57 -16.08
C ASN A 269 23.77 3.07 -15.86
N VAL A 270 22.73 2.72 -15.08
CA VAL A 270 22.42 1.29 -14.81
C VAL A 270 21.75 0.59 -15.97
N THR A 271 21.03 1.35 -16.83
CA THR A 271 20.40 0.85 -18.06
C THR A 271 21.31 0.95 -19.28
N GLU A 272 22.50 1.53 -19.14
CA GLU A 272 23.48 1.74 -20.23
C GLU A 272 22.86 2.52 -21.40
N CYS A 273 22.07 3.57 -21.09
CA CYS A 273 21.47 4.45 -22.06
C CYS A 273 22.27 5.77 -22.18
N ASP A 274 22.37 6.30 -23.41
CA ASP A 274 22.96 7.63 -23.65
C ASP A 274 22.10 8.71 -22.98
N SER A 275 22.72 9.53 -22.15
CA SER A 275 22.10 10.65 -21.46
C SER A 275 22.56 12.01 -21.96
N SER A 276 23.16 12.08 -23.16
CA SER A 276 23.59 13.34 -23.79
C SER A 276 22.42 14.26 -24.14
N SER A 277 21.24 13.69 -24.37
CA SER A 277 19.96 14.41 -24.39
C SER A 277 18.85 13.58 -23.72
N THR A 278 17.81 14.23 -23.23
CA THR A 278 16.64 13.58 -22.64
C THR A 278 15.85 12.78 -23.69
N GLU A 279 15.79 13.23 -24.93
CA GLU A 279 15.18 12.52 -26.05
C GLU A 279 15.88 11.18 -26.32
N LEU A 280 17.21 11.17 -26.42
CA LEU A 280 18.00 9.95 -26.64
C LEU A 280 17.84 8.98 -25.47
N LEU A 281 17.89 9.49 -24.24
CA LEU A 281 17.70 8.70 -23.05
C LEU A 281 16.33 7.99 -23.04
N VAL A 282 15.25 8.73 -23.27
CA VAL A 282 13.89 8.16 -23.25
C VAL A 282 13.68 7.20 -24.43
N SER A 283 14.24 7.50 -25.60
CA SER A 283 14.19 6.59 -26.76
C SER A 283 14.89 5.26 -26.44
N CYS A 284 16.11 5.32 -25.90
CA CYS A 284 16.84 4.12 -25.46
C CYS A 284 16.04 3.32 -24.42
N MET A 285 15.46 3.99 -23.42
CA MET A 285 14.65 3.34 -22.37
C MET A 285 13.42 2.63 -22.94
N ARG A 286 12.81 3.15 -24.00
CA ARG A 286 11.67 2.50 -24.67
C ARG A 286 12.05 1.24 -25.44
N GLU A 287 13.30 1.09 -25.86
CA GLU A 287 13.81 -0.08 -26.56
C GLU A 287 14.30 -1.20 -25.63
N LYS A 288 14.50 -0.93 -24.34
CA LYS A 288 14.93 -1.92 -23.34
C LYS A 288 13.89 -3.03 -23.14
N THR A 289 14.35 -4.21 -22.83
CA THR A 289 13.48 -5.35 -22.47
C THR A 289 13.06 -5.29 -21.00
N GLU A 290 12.02 -6.04 -20.63
CA GLU A 290 11.63 -6.23 -19.21
C GLU A 290 12.82 -6.76 -18.38
N GLU A 291 13.62 -7.70 -18.93
CA GLU A 291 14.80 -8.25 -18.28
C GLU A 291 15.87 -7.18 -18.01
N ASP A 292 16.07 -6.22 -18.93
CA ASP A 292 17.02 -5.13 -18.73
C ASP A 292 16.63 -4.25 -17.55
N PHE A 293 15.34 -3.96 -17.37
CA PHE A 293 14.85 -3.21 -16.21
C PHE A 293 15.02 -3.97 -14.90
N ILE A 294 14.75 -5.28 -14.88
CA ILE A 294 14.97 -6.12 -13.70
C ILE A 294 16.47 -6.14 -13.35
N LYS A 295 17.35 -6.31 -14.33
CA LYS A 295 18.81 -6.26 -14.13
C LYS A 295 19.26 -4.89 -13.59
N ALA A 296 18.73 -3.80 -14.15
CA ALA A 296 19.03 -2.44 -13.69
C ALA A 296 18.64 -2.25 -12.21
N THR A 297 17.46 -2.72 -11.81
CA THR A 297 16.98 -2.65 -10.42
C THR A 297 17.84 -3.49 -9.47
N LYS A 298 18.32 -4.67 -9.91
CA LYS A 298 19.23 -5.51 -9.12
C LYS A 298 20.63 -4.89 -8.98
N LYS A 299 21.11 -4.19 -10.03
CA LYS A 299 22.45 -3.58 -10.05
C LYS A 299 22.54 -2.42 -9.06
N GLN A 300 21.49 -1.63 -8.92
CA GLN A 300 21.44 -0.52 -7.98
C GLN A 300 20.00 -0.28 -7.49
N LYS A 301 19.84 -0.21 -6.17
CA LYS A 301 18.56 0.23 -5.57
C LYS A 301 18.38 1.72 -5.85
N ILE A 302 17.35 2.07 -6.61
CA ILE A 302 17.02 3.45 -6.95
C ILE A 302 15.63 3.73 -6.38
N PHE A 303 15.57 4.65 -5.42
CA PHE A 303 14.30 5.11 -4.87
C PHE A 303 13.81 6.28 -5.70
N LEU A 304 12.74 6.06 -6.45
CA LEU A 304 12.06 7.07 -7.25
C LEU A 304 10.71 7.41 -6.60
N GLY A 305 10.33 8.67 -6.70
CA GLY A 305 9.08 9.15 -6.14
C GLY A 305 8.39 10.16 -7.06
N ALA A 306 7.57 11.03 -6.48
CA ALA A 306 6.85 12.06 -7.21
C ALA A 306 7.81 13.12 -7.77
N THR A 307 7.58 13.51 -9.00
CA THR A 307 8.21 14.68 -9.62
C THR A 307 7.25 15.87 -9.55
N VAL A 308 7.76 17.04 -9.21
CA VAL A 308 7.01 18.30 -9.34
C VAL A 308 6.92 18.63 -10.82
N ASP A 309 5.83 18.18 -11.47
CA ASP A 309 5.60 18.29 -12.92
C ASP A 309 4.61 19.40 -13.29
N GLY A 310 4.04 20.09 -12.28
CA GLY A 310 3.02 21.11 -12.48
C GLY A 310 1.64 20.58 -12.88
N VAL A 311 1.47 19.26 -13.06
CA VAL A 311 0.23 18.58 -13.47
C VAL A 311 -0.31 17.71 -12.35
N PHE A 312 0.39 16.63 -12.02
CA PHE A 312 0.05 15.76 -10.88
C PHE A 312 0.38 16.45 -9.56
N LEU A 313 1.58 17.05 -9.46
CA LEU A 313 2.06 17.73 -8.25
C LEU A 313 2.51 19.15 -8.62
N LYS A 314 1.83 20.16 -8.05
CA LYS A 314 2.08 21.58 -8.37
C LYS A 314 3.33 22.15 -7.72
N ASP A 315 3.71 21.63 -6.55
CA ASP A 315 4.91 21.96 -5.79
C ASP A 315 5.31 20.76 -4.92
N VAL A 316 6.39 20.83 -4.16
CA VAL A 316 6.71 19.80 -3.17
C VAL A 316 5.58 19.69 -2.14
N ALA A 317 5.35 18.48 -1.65
CA ALA A 317 4.21 18.15 -0.82
C ALA A 317 4.04 19.08 0.39
N GLU A 318 5.13 19.40 1.08
CA GLU A 318 5.09 20.26 2.27
C GLU A 318 4.64 21.69 1.97
N GLU A 319 5.03 22.27 0.83
CA GLU A 319 4.60 23.62 0.42
C GLU A 319 3.09 23.65 0.05
N ILE A 320 2.59 22.60 -0.61
CA ILE A 320 1.16 22.47 -0.90
C ILE A 320 0.36 22.36 0.41
N LEU A 321 0.82 21.56 1.37
CA LEU A 321 0.18 21.39 2.68
C LEU A 321 0.19 22.70 3.50
N LYS A 322 1.32 23.41 3.55
CA LYS A 322 1.44 24.72 4.20
C LYS A 322 0.48 25.76 3.60
N SER A 323 0.31 25.74 2.28
CA SER A 323 -0.60 26.66 1.58
C SER A 323 -2.08 26.31 1.78
N LYS A 324 -2.39 25.16 2.38
CA LYS A 324 -3.75 24.61 2.55
C LYS A 324 -4.51 24.42 1.23
N ASN A 325 -3.81 24.34 0.10
CA ASN A 325 -4.40 24.15 -1.23
C ASN A 325 -4.39 22.68 -1.65
N PHE A 326 -5.11 21.86 -0.90
CA PHE A 326 -5.24 20.41 -1.13
C PHE A 326 -6.68 19.95 -0.88
N LEU A 327 -7.00 18.69 -1.18
CA LEU A 327 -8.34 18.12 -1.03
C LEU A 327 -8.64 17.88 0.46
N LYS A 328 -9.62 18.60 0.99
CA LYS A 328 -10.00 18.54 2.40
C LYS A 328 -11.11 17.51 2.56
N VAL A 329 -10.75 16.31 2.96
CA VAL A 329 -11.64 15.19 3.23
C VAL A 329 -11.37 14.66 4.65
N PRO A 330 -12.27 13.87 5.26
CA PRO A 330 -11.97 13.16 6.50
C PRO A 330 -10.74 12.26 6.34
N VAL A 331 -9.87 12.22 7.34
CA VAL A 331 -8.59 11.49 7.34
C VAL A 331 -8.51 10.57 8.54
N LEU A 332 -8.17 9.32 8.31
CA LEU A 332 -7.69 8.40 9.32
C LEU A 332 -6.23 8.07 9.00
N LEU A 333 -5.33 8.22 9.96
CA LEU A 333 -3.92 7.97 9.74
C LEU A 333 -3.25 7.44 11.02
N GLY A 334 -2.14 6.74 10.86
CA GLY A 334 -1.39 6.24 12.01
C GLY A 334 -0.13 5.52 11.61
N VAL A 335 0.49 4.98 12.64
CA VAL A 335 1.80 4.33 12.58
C VAL A 335 1.82 3.11 13.48
N THR A 336 2.81 2.24 13.31
CA THR A 336 3.15 1.22 14.29
C THR A 336 4.12 1.78 15.35
N ASN A 337 4.24 1.11 16.49
CA ASN A 337 5.14 1.58 17.56
C ASN A 337 6.60 1.15 17.38
N HIS A 338 6.95 0.54 16.24
CA HIS A 338 8.32 0.16 15.89
C HIS A 338 8.53 0.11 14.36
N GLU A 339 8.26 1.20 13.67
CA GLU A 339 8.25 1.32 12.20
C GLU A 339 9.53 0.86 11.49
N PHE A 340 10.66 0.89 12.17
CA PHE A 340 11.94 0.41 11.65
C PHE A 340 12.46 -0.76 12.49
N GLY A 341 11.54 -1.65 12.96
CA GLY A 341 11.84 -2.72 13.90
C GLY A 341 12.54 -3.92 13.29
N TRP A 342 12.08 -4.38 12.13
CA TRP A 342 12.57 -5.60 11.51
C TRP A 342 12.57 -5.57 9.98
N ILE A 343 11.40 -5.38 9.33
CA ILE A 343 11.26 -5.47 7.87
C ILE A 343 12.15 -4.47 7.14
N LEU A 344 12.12 -3.21 7.55
CA LEU A 344 12.91 -2.16 6.90
C LEU A 344 14.41 -2.31 7.16
N PRO A 345 14.89 -2.56 8.40
CA PRO A 345 16.31 -2.79 8.65
C PRO A 345 16.89 -3.98 7.88
N LEU A 346 16.15 -5.08 7.72
CA LEU A 346 16.62 -6.22 6.91
C LEU A 346 16.96 -5.83 5.47
N THR A 347 16.34 -4.75 4.97
CA THR A 347 16.62 -4.24 3.62
C THR A 347 17.76 -3.22 3.60
N PHE A 348 17.97 -2.46 4.68
CA PHE A 348 18.78 -1.25 4.68
C PHE A 348 19.93 -1.24 5.67
N ALA A 349 19.85 -1.98 6.77
CA ALA A 349 20.90 -2.03 7.77
C ALA A 349 22.04 -3.01 7.39
N PRO A 350 23.24 -2.85 7.92
CA PRO A 350 24.36 -3.75 7.64
C PRO A 350 24.12 -5.14 8.26
N PRO A 351 24.76 -6.20 7.72
CA PRO A 351 24.66 -7.54 8.29
C PRO A 351 25.05 -7.57 9.77
N GLY A 352 24.23 -8.21 10.61
CA GLY A 352 24.49 -8.34 12.05
C GLY A 352 23.95 -7.19 12.92
N TRP A 353 23.31 -6.19 12.31
CA TRP A 353 22.70 -5.05 13.00
C TRP A 353 21.77 -5.46 14.16
N ASP A 354 21.10 -6.58 14.01
CA ASP A 354 20.15 -7.13 15.00
C ASP A 354 20.80 -7.53 16.33
N LYS A 355 22.11 -7.74 16.35
CA LYS A 355 22.90 -8.08 17.56
C LYS A 355 23.49 -6.87 18.26
N GLY A 356 23.48 -5.73 17.60
CA GLY A 356 24.04 -4.47 18.08
C GLY A 356 24.70 -3.69 16.95
N MET A 357 24.82 -2.39 17.12
CA MET A 357 25.43 -1.47 16.15
C MET A 357 26.42 -0.54 16.86
N ASP A 358 27.30 0.06 16.06
CA ASP A 358 28.09 1.21 16.48
C ASP A 358 27.61 2.50 15.79
N ARG A 359 28.09 3.66 16.28
CA ARG A 359 27.70 4.97 15.76
C ARG A 359 28.09 5.17 14.29
N GLN A 360 29.19 4.57 13.83
CA GLN A 360 29.65 4.73 12.45
C GLN A 360 28.74 3.99 11.48
N GLU A 361 28.29 2.79 11.85
CA GLU A 361 27.29 2.03 11.10
C GLU A 361 25.97 2.81 10.99
N VAL A 362 25.50 3.42 12.10
CA VAL A 362 24.30 4.27 12.08
C VAL A 362 24.46 5.46 11.15
N ALA A 363 25.60 6.17 11.21
CA ALA A 363 25.89 7.31 10.36
C ALA A 363 25.97 6.91 8.87
N ALA A 364 26.56 5.74 8.57
CA ALA A 364 26.65 5.23 7.21
C ALA A 364 25.27 4.91 6.60
N VAL A 365 24.36 4.30 7.39
CA VAL A 365 22.98 4.04 6.92
C VAL A 365 22.22 5.36 6.75
N MET A 366 22.31 6.26 7.72
CA MET A 366 21.61 7.53 7.66
C MET A 366 22.03 8.37 6.44
N GLY A 367 23.34 8.41 6.13
CA GLY A 367 23.88 9.13 4.97
C GLY A 367 23.41 8.61 3.61
N GLN A 368 22.94 7.36 3.52
CA GLN A 368 22.37 6.81 2.28
C GLN A 368 20.99 7.41 1.97
N PHE A 369 20.19 7.70 3.00
CA PHE A 369 18.82 8.18 2.86
C PHE A 369 18.67 9.69 3.03
N PHE A 370 19.53 10.28 3.86
CA PHE A 370 19.52 11.70 4.20
C PHE A 370 20.89 12.29 3.90
N PRO A 371 21.25 12.45 2.59
CA PRO A 371 22.50 13.09 2.22
C PRO A 371 22.53 14.49 2.80
N GLU A 372 23.65 14.86 3.42
CA GLU A 372 23.79 16.14 4.09
C GLU A 372 23.83 17.29 3.08
N GLU A 373 22.76 18.08 3.04
CA GLU A 373 22.78 19.40 2.40
C GLU A 373 23.48 20.45 3.29
N VAL A 374 23.47 20.22 4.62
CA VAL A 374 24.09 21.05 5.65
C VAL A 374 24.92 20.17 6.55
N SER A 375 26.23 20.39 6.58
CA SER A 375 27.16 19.61 7.40
C SER A 375 26.79 19.60 8.88
N GLY A 376 26.85 18.43 9.50
CA GLY A 376 26.57 18.20 10.91
C GLY A 376 25.09 17.98 11.28
N VAL A 377 24.16 18.04 10.34
CA VAL A 377 22.74 17.77 10.60
C VAL A 377 22.55 16.34 11.10
N ASN A 378 23.09 15.37 10.37
CA ASN A 378 22.94 13.96 10.70
C ASN A 378 23.57 13.63 12.05
N ASP A 379 24.73 14.20 12.36
CA ASP A 379 25.40 14.01 13.66
C ASP A 379 24.54 14.53 14.82
N LEU A 380 23.92 15.69 14.69
CA LEU A 380 23.02 16.25 15.71
C LEU A 380 21.78 15.39 15.93
N ILE A 381 21.24 14.81 14.86
CA ILE A 381 20.10 13.89 14.97
C ILE A 381 20.53 12.60 15.67
N ILE A 382 21.65 11.99 15.23
CA ILE A 382 22.20 10.78 15.84
C ILE A 382 22.49 11.01 17.33
N ASP A 383 23.08 12.16 17.70
CA ASP A 383 23.36 12.51 19.09
C ASP A 383 22.09 12.56 19.95
N GLU A 384 21.00 13.09 19.41
CA GLU A 384 19.72 13.14 20.15
C GLU A 384 19.13 11.74 20.42
N TYR A 385 19.21 10.84 19.45
CA TYR A 385 18.62 9.51 19.58
C TYR A 385 19.54 8.52 20.31
N LEU A 386 20.85 8.75 20.30
CA LEU A 386 21.85 7.88 20.95
C LEU A 386 22.42 8.46 22.26
N LYS A 387 21.88 9.58 22.77
CA LYS A 387 22.42 10.27 23.96
C LYS A 387 22.52 9.40 25.21
N ASP A 388 21.62 8.42 25.36
CA ASP A 388 21.57 7.52 26.53
C ASP A 388 22.14 6.11 26.23
N ALA A 389 22.56 5.83 24.99
CA ALA A 389 23.09 4.54 24.58
C ALA A 389 24.44 4.24 25.23
N LYS A 390 24.58 3.03 25.80
CA LYS A 390 25.77 2.56 26.52
C LYS A 390 26.32 1.26 25.95
N THR A 391 25.50 0.48 25.27
CA THR A 391 25.84 -0.81 24.68
C THR A 391 25.55 -0.80 23.18
N PRO A 392 26.13 -1.72 22.40
CA PRO A 392 25.78 -1.87 20.98
C PRO A 392 24.28 -2.12 20.75
N GLU A 393 23.61 -2.81 21.67
CA GLU A 393 22.17 -3.05 21.64
C GLU A 393 21.38 -1.76 21.85
N ASP A 394 21.82 -0.88 22.77
CA ASP A 394 21.20 0.45 22.96
C ASP A 394 21.34 1.31 21.70
N VAL A 395 22.50 1.23 21.02
CA VAL A 395 22.72 1.93 19.74
C VAL A 395 21.79 1.41 18.67
N ARG A 396 21.62 0.07 18.56
CA ARG A 396 20.64 -0.54 17.66
C ARG A 396 19.22 -0.05 17.95
N ASP A 397 18.81 -0.03 19.21
CA ASP A 397 17.46 0.39 19.61
C ASP A 397 17.24 1.87 19.30
N GLY A 398 18.22 2.73 19.59
CA GLY A 398 18.19 4.14 19.19
C GLY A 398 18.16 4.35 17.67
N PHE A 399 18.90 3.53 16.92
CA PHE A 399 18.88 3.53 15.45
C PHE A 399 17.49 3.16 14.89
N THR A 400 16.86 2.09 15.38
CA THR A 400 15.54 1.67 14.90
C THR A 400 14.48 2.72 15.24
N GLU A 401 14.54 3.33 16.41
CA GLU A 401 13.67 4.44 16.81
C GLU A 401 13.87 5.66 15.91
N MET A 402 15.13 6.10 15.71
CA MET A 402 15.48 7.25 14.88
C MET A 402 14.98 7.09 13.44
N MET A 403 15.28 5.96 12.82
CA MET A 403 14.88 5.71 11.43
C MET A 403 13.38 5.59 11.29
N GLY A 404 12.69 4.95 12.25
CA GLY A 404 11.22 4.86 12.28
C GLY A 404 10.57 6.23 12.39
N ASP A 405 11.08 7.09 13.26
CA ASP A 405 10.60 8.47 13.41
C ASP A 405 10.82 9.28 12.12
N LEU A 406 12.00 9.23 11.53
CA LEU A 406 12.34 10.02 10.33
C LEU A 406 11.57 9.56 9.08
N PHE A 407 11.37 8.26 8.91
CA PHE A 407 10.72 7.72 7.73
C PHE A 407 9.19 7.77 7.82
N MET A 408 8.61 7.45 8.98
CA MET A 408 7.17 7.22 9.10
C MET A 408 6.49 8.13 10.12
N VAL A 409 6.95 8.13 11.38
CA VAL A 409 6.17 8.72 12.48
C VAL A 409 6.08 10.23 12.35
N ILE A 410 7.20 10.93 12.19
CA ILE A 410 7.22 12.39 12.08
C ILE A 410 6.53 12.89 10.80
N PRO A 411 6.77 12.30 9.60
CA PRO A 411 5.98 12.63 8.42
C PRO A 411 4.46 12.48 8.61
N VAL A 412 4.00 11.39 9.25
CA VAL A 412 2.57 11.17 9.51
C VAL A 412 2.01 12.21 10.48
N ILE A 413 2.71 12.52 11.57
CA ILE A 413 2.28 13.55 12.54
C ILE A 413 2.21 14.93 11.87
N LYS A 414 3.18 15.30 11.03
CA LYS A 414 3.15 16.57 10.28
C LYS A 414 1.93 16.66 9.38
N VAL A 415 1.64 15.60 8.61
CA VAL A 415 0.45 15.57 7.74
C VAL A 415 -0.84 15.62 8.54
N ALA A 416 -0.94 14.91 9.69
CA ALA A 416 -2.08 15.01 10.59
C ALA A 416 -2.33 16.47 11.03
N GLY A 417 -1.26 17.17 11.42
CA GLY A 417 -1.32 18.58 11.79
C GLY A 417 -1.82 19.48 10.65
N TYR A 418 -1.28 19.30 9.44
CA TYR A 418 -1.69 20.10 8.27
C TYR A 418 -3.18 19.88 7.91
N HIS A 419 -3.65 18.64 7.91
CA HIS A 419 -5.07 18.34 7.64
C HIS A 419 -5.99 18.91 8.73
N ARG A 420 -5.64 18.71 10.01
CA ARG A 420 -6.36 19.32 11.15
C ARG A 420 -6.46 20.83 11.01
N ASP A 421 -5.32 21.50 10.77
CA ASP A 421 -5.24 22.96 10.72
C ASP A 421 -5.89 23.55 9.44
N ALA A 422 -6.17 22.70 8.46
CA ALA A 422 -6.98 23.00 7.29
C ALA A 422 -8.48 22.78 7.53
N GLY A 423 -8.88 22.26 8.72
CA GLY A 423 -10.26 22.03 9.12
C GLY A 423 -10.82 20.65 8.73
N ALA A 424 -9.99 19.69 8.37
CA ALA A 424 -10.43 18.33 8.14
C ALA A 424 -10.70 17.60 9.48
N HIS A 425 -11.64 16.64 9.45
CA HIS A 425 -11.79 15.67 10.55
C HIS A 425 -10.66 14.66 10.49
N VAL A 426 -9.82 14.62 11.50
CA VAL A 426 -8.64 13.76 11.57
C VAL A 426 -8.77 12.80 12.74
N TYR A 427 -8.47 11.51 12.48
CA TYR A 427 -8.33 10.46 13.48
C TYR A 427 -6.94 9.86 13.36
N MET A 428 -6.23 9.75 14.49
CA MET A 428 -4.86 9.23 14.51
C MET A 428 -4.77 8.01 15.42
N TYR A 429 -3.90 7.05 15.07
CA TYR A 429 -3.61 5.86 15.88
C TYR A 429 -2.12 5.57 16.00
N GLU A 430 -1.76 4.80 17.02
CA GLU A 430 -0.53 4.04 17.11
C GLU A 430 -0.89 2.57 17.30
N PHE A 431 -0.47 1.69 16.35
CA PHE A 431 -0.64 0.25 16.48
C PHE A 431 0.50 -0.31 17.33
N GLN A 432 0.15 -0.96 18.45
CA GLN A 432 1.10 -1.35 19.48
C GLN A 432 1.19 -2.88 19.67
N HIS A 433 0.27 -3.65 19.07
CA HIS A 433 0.22 -5.09 19.26
C HIS A 433 1.30 -5.80 18.43
N ARG A 434 2.17 -6.56 19.07
CA ARG A 434 3.11 -7.47 18.40
C ARG A 434 2.38 -8.77 18.05
N PRO A 435 2.17 -9.11 16.76
CA PRO A 435 1.41 -10.31 16.38
C PRO A 435 2.09 -11.60 16.85
N ASN A 436 1.31 -12.51 17.45
CA ASN A 436 1.81 -13.77 18.00
C ASN A 436 2.48 -14.66 16.94
N LEU A 437 2.01 -14.57 15.69
CA LEU A 437 2.58 -15.35 14.58
C LEU A 437 4.07 -15.04 14.32
N PHE A 438 4.58 -13.90 14.78
CA PHE A 438 5.99 -13.51 14.63
C PHE A 438 6.86 -13.81 15.84
N LYS A 439 6.31 -14.38 16.93
CA LYS A 439 7.01 -14.58 18.21
C LYS A 439 8.32 -15.37 18.08
N ASP A 440 8.35 -16.38 17.18
CA ASP A 440 9.47 -17.30 17.02
C ASP A 440 10.36 -16.94 15.79
N ILE A 441 9.95 -15.94 14.98
CA ILE A 441 10.67 -15.56 13.76
C ILE A 441 11.27 -14.15 13.80
N ARG A 442 10.85 -13.32 14.75
CA ARG A 442 11.42 -11.98 14.99
C ARG A 442 12.05 -11.91 16.37
N PRO A 443 13.22 -11.24 16.54
CA PRO A 443 13.84 -11.02 17.85
C PRO A 443 12.89 -10.35 18.85
N SER A 444 13.10 -10.59 20.13
CA SER A 444 12.21 -10.11 21.21
C SER A 444 12.19 -8.59 21.38
N PHE A 445 13.21 -7.86 20.91
CA PHE A 445 13.25 -6.40 20.94
C PHE A 445 12.29 -5.76 19.93
N VAL A 446 11.88 -6.49 18.90
CA VAL A 446 10.93 -5.99 17.88
C VAL A 446 9.53 -5.94 18.49
N LYS A 447 8.90 -4.78 18.47
CA LYS A 447 7.50 -4.55 18.89
C LYS A 447 6.55 -4.78 17.72
N ALA A 448 5.50 -3.97 17.57
CA ALA A 448 4.69 -3.93 16.36
C ALA A 448 5.51 -3.27 15.24
N ASP A 449 5.86 -4.05 14.24
CA ASP A 449 6.74 -3.65 13.13
C ASP A 449 5.93 -3.00 11.99
N HIS A 450 6.62 -2.40 11.05
CA HIS A 450 6.03 -1.82 9.84
C HIS A 450 5.08 -2.80 9.14
N ALA A 451 3.89 -2.35 8.79
CA ALA A 451 2.81 -3.12 8.16
C ALA A 451 2.12 -4.21 9.02
N ASP A 452 2.46 -4.36 10.32
CA ASP A 452 1.82 -5.37 11.17
C ASP A 452 0.30 -5.12 11.38
N ASP A 453 -0.16 -3.90 11.25
CA ASP A 453 -1.58 -3.51 11.35
C ASP A 453 -2.42 -3.95 10.15
N VAL A 454 -1.81 -4.08 8.97
CA VAL A 454 -2.51 -4.35 7.69
C VAL A 454 -3.27 -5.67 7.73
N GLY A 455 -2.64 -6.73 8.27
CA GLY A 455 -3.28 -8.03 8.40
C GLY A 455 -4.58 -7.97 9.23
N PHE A 456 -4.60 -7.17 10.28
CA PHE A 456 -5.79 -7.00 11.13
C PHE A 456 -6.88 -6.19 10.40
N VAL A 457 -6.51 -5.17 9.63
CA VAL A 457 -7.45 -4.39 8.82
C VAL A 457 -8.13 -5.23 7.75
N PHE A 458 -7.38 -6.11 7.05
CA PHE A 458 -7.92 -7.00 6.04
C PHE A 458 -8.57 -8.27 6.60
N GLY A 459 -8.56 -8.45 7.93
CA GLY A 459 -9.10 -9.64 8.57
C GLY A 459 -8.33 -10.92 8.25
N ALA A 460 -6.99 -10.84 8.16
CA ALA A 460 -6.12 -11.98 7.82
C ALA A 460 -6.27 -13.16 8.80
N CYS A 461 -6.75 -12.91 10.02
CA CYS A 461 -7.16 -13.92 11.00
C CYS A 461 -8.22 -14.90 10.44
N PHE A 462 -8.97 -14.49 9.43
CA PHE A 462 -10.09 -15.21 8.84
C PHE A 462 -9.89 -15.54 7.36
N TRP A 463 -8.70 -15.29 6.79
CA TRP A 463 -8.38 -15.64 5.41
C TRP A 463 -8.42 -17.15 5.21
N SER A 464 -9.07 -17.59 4.13
CA SER A 464 -9.16 -18.98 3.71
C SER A 464 -8.93 -19.18 2.21
N GLY A 465 -8.60 -18.10 1.49
CA GLY A 465 -8.43 -18.04 0.05
C GLY A 465 -7.05 -18.45 -0.46
N GLN A 466 -6.66 -17.86 -1.58
CA GLN A 466 -5.37 -18.13 -2.25
C GLN A 466 -4.17 -17.58 -1.45
N ILE A 467 -4.37 -16.46 -0.74
CA ILE A 467 -3.40 -15.93 0.19
C ILE A 467 -3.72 -16.41 1.60
N LYS A 468 -2.69 -16.75 2.37
CA LYS A 468 -2.78 -17.23 3.76
C LYS A 468 -1.66 -16.64 4.61
N MET A 469 -1.92 -16.52 5.90
CA MET A 469 -0.86 -16.28 6.89
C MET A 469 -0.22 -17.60 7.30
N ILE A 470 1.10 -17.61 7.44
CA ILE A 470 1.86 -18.71 8.01
C ILE A 470 1.88 -18.51 9.54
N GLY A 471 1.33 -19.46 10.28
CA GLY A 471 1.17 -19.35 11.73
C GLY A 471 -0.29 -19.25 12.15
N THR A 472 -0.51 -18.94 13.41
CA THR A 472 -1.85 -18.89 14.01
C THR A 472 -2.03 -17.62 14.81
N PHE A 473 -3.19 -17.00 14.67
CA PHE A 473 -3.64 -15.93 15.53
C PHE A 473 -4.27 -16.50 16.80
N THR A 474 -4.14 -15.80 17.92
CA THR A 474 -4.84 -16.12 19.17
C THR A 474 -6.30 -15.69 19.09
N GLU A 475 -7.11 -16.10 20.09
CA GLU A 475 -8.51 -15.66 20.13
C GLU A 475 -8.63 -14.16 20.40
N GLU A 476 -7.74 -13.60 21.20
CA GLU A 476 -7.65 -12.16 21.44
C GLU A 476 -7.29 -11.41 20.15
N GLU A 477 -6.39 -11.96 19.34
CA GLU A 477 -6.04 -11.40 18.02
C GLU A 477 -7.19 -11.53 17.02
N ASN A 478 -7.95 -12.63 17.04
CA ASN A 478 -9.17 -12.75 16.26
C ASN A 478 -10.19 -11.65 16.62
N GLN A 479 -10.29 -11.32 17.91
CA GLN A 479 -11.13 -10.22 18.37
C GLN A 479 -10.55 -8.86 17.93
N LEU A 480 -9.23 -8.66 17.98
CA LEU A 480 -8.57 -7.45 17.49
C LEU A 480 -8.79 -7.27 15.98
N CYS A 481 -8.72 -8.34 15.17
CA CYS A 481 -9.08 -8.32 13.75
C CYS A 481 -10.50 -7.75 13.56
N LYS A 482 -11.50 -8.27 14.28
CA LYS A 482 -12.89 -7.78 14.19
C LYS A 482 -13.00 -6.31 14.60
N THR A 483 -12.32 -5.93 15.66
CA THR A 483 -12.29 -4.54 16.16
C THR A 483 -11.70 -3.60 15.11
N MET A 484 -10.56 -3.95 14.51
CA MET A 484 -9.91 -3.12 13.50
C MET A 484 -10.71 -3.05 12.21
N MET A 485 -11.25 -4.17 11.72
CA MET A 485 -12.19 -4.15 10.58
C MET A 485 -13.38 -3.23 10.87
N GLY A 486 -13.95 -3.28 12.08
CA GLY A 486 -15.05 -2.42 12.51
C GLY A 486 -14.71 -0.93 12.46
N TYR A 487 -13.54 -0.52 12.96
CA TYR A 487 -13.08 0.87 12.87
C TYR A 487 -12.90 1.33 11.44
N TRP A 488 -12.21 0.55 10.61
CA TRP A 488 -11.98 0.88 9.19
C TRP A 488 -13.29 0.88 8.40
N GLY A 489 -14.15 -0.12 8.60
CA GLY A 489 -15.48 -0.19 7.98
C GLY A 489 -16.38 1.00 8.35
N ASN A 490 -16.40 1.41 9.61
CA ASN A 490 -17.14 2.61 10.04
C ASN A 490 -16.59 3.88 9.38
N PHE A 491 -15.26 4.04 9.35
CA PHE A 491 -14.65 5.20 8.69
C PHE A 491 -14.96 5.22 7.19
N VAL A 492 -14.88 4.09 6.50
CA VAL A 492 -15.22 3.96 5.08
C VAL A 492 -16.69 4.33 4.83
N ARG A 493 -17.61 3.98 5.75
CA ARG A 493 -19.04 4.34 5.65
C ARG A 493 -19.32 5.81 5.94
N THR A 494 -18.73 6.35 7.00
CA THR A 494 -19.21 7.61 7.60
C THR A 494 -18.18 8.72 7.67
N GLY A 495 -16.89 8.41 7.56
CA GLY A 495 -15.78 9.34 7.85
C GLY A 495 -15.45 9.44 9.33
N SER A 496 -16.06 8.59 10.18
CA SER A 496 -15.72 8.42 11.59
C SER A 496 -15.48 6.94 11.87
N PRO A 497 -14.38 6.55 12.58
CA PRO A 497 -14.15 5.16 12.95
C PRO A 497 -15.07 4.66 14.06
N ASN A 498 -15.74 5.58 14.78
CA ASN A 498 -16.55 5.25 15.94
C ASN A 498 -17.83 4.49 15.57
N GLY A 499 -18.22 3.54 16.42
CA GLY A 499 -19.41 2.73 16.24
C GLY A 499 -19.77 1.93 17.50
N PRO A 500 -20.94 1.28 17.51
CA PRO A 500 -21.39 0.49 18.65
C PRO A 500 -20.41 -0.61 19.03
N GLY A 501 -20.16 -0.77 20.33
CA GLY A 501 -19.29 -1.82 20.86
C GLY A 501 -17.78 -1.56 20.73
N LEU A 502 -17.37 -0.46 20.12
CA LEU A 502 -15.99 -0.06 19.99
C LEU A 502 -15.62 1.01 21.04
N VAL A 503 -14.37 1.01 21.48
CA VAL A 503 -13.81 2.08 22.31
C VAL A 503 -13.82 3.36 21.52
N ASN A 504 -14.24 4.48 22.15
CA ASN A 504 -14.31 5.77 21.47
C ASN A 504 -12.93 6.24 21.00
N TRP A 505 -12.80 6.44 19.71
CA TRP A 505 -11.61 7.00 19.07
C TRP A 505 -11.73 8.52 19.05
N PRO A 506 -10.87 9.25 19.79
CA PRO A 506 -10.93 10.71 19.82
C PRO A 506 -10.49 11.31 18.50
N THR A 507 -11.04 12.46 18.14
CA THR A 507 -10.50 13.25 17.02
C THR A 507 -9.11 13.79 17.37
N TYR A 508 -8.23 13.84 16.36
CA TYR A 508 -6.90 14.46 16.46
C TYR A 508 -7.03 15.98 16.30
N ASP A 509 -7.32 16.65 17.41
CA ASP A 509 -7.45 18.11 17.52
C ASP A 509 -6.19 18.77 18.12
N GLN A 510 -6.29 19.98 18.62
CA GLN A 510 -5.20 20.70 19.28
C GLN A 510 -4.71 20.00 20.57
N SER A 511 -5.47 19.07 21.13
CA SER A 511 -5.03 18.24 22.25
C SER A 511 -4.10 17.08 21.82
N ASN A 512 -3.93 16.84 20.50
CA ASN A 512 -3.13 15.78 19.91
C ASN A 512 -3.44 14.39 20.48
N LYS A 513 -4.74 14.10 20.70
CA LYS A 513 -5.19 12.79 21.16
C LYS A 513 -5.23 11.80 20.00
N TYR A 514 -4.92 10.55 20.29
CA TYR A 514 -4.96 9.44 19.34
C TYR A 514 -5.44 8.16 20.03
N LEU A 515 -5.63 7.09 19.28
CA LEU A 515 -6.00 5.78 19.81
C LEU A 515 -4.80 4.84 19.75
N ASN A 516 -4.46 4.22 20.89
CA ASN A 516 -3.57 3.06 20.92
C ASN A 516 -4.37 1.82 20.51
N LEU A 517 -3.95 1.18 19.44
CA LEU A 517 -4.52 -0.08 18.94
C LEU A 517 -3.66 -1.24 19.44
N GLU A 518 -4.15 -1.86 20.49
CA GLU A 518 -3.61 -3.04 21.17
C GLU A 518 -4.77 -4.02 21.40
N LEU A 519 -4.56 -5.17 22.03
CA LEU A 519 -5.66 -6.08 22.41
C LEU A 519 -6.75 -5.34 23.20
N GLN A 520 -6.38 -4.37 24.01
CA GLN A 520 -7.28 -3.41 24.67
C GLN A 520 -6.97 -1.99 24.16
N GLN A 521 -7.93 -1.36 23.50
CA GLN A 521 -7.74 -0.01 22.95
C GLN A 521 -7.79 1.04 24.05
N THR A 522 -6.89 2.02 24.00
CA THR A 522 -6.80 3.12 24.96
C THR A 522 -6.51 4.45 24.28
N ALA A 523 -6.98 5.56 24.83
CA ALA A 523 -6.64 6.88 24.31
C ALA A 523 -5.21 7.26 24.72
N GLY A 524 -4.43 7.75 23.74
CA GLY A 524 -3.13 8.37 23.92
C GLY A 524 -3.16 9.87 23.67
N GLN A 525 -2.08 10.56 24.00
CA GLN A 525 -1.93 12.00 23.76
C GLN A 525 -0.49 12.36 23.48
N GLY A 526 -0.25 13.19 22.45
CA GLY A 526 1.05 13.79 22.21
C GLY A 526 2.11 12.83 21.65
N LEU A 527 1.72 11.94 20.72
CA LEU A 527 2.66 11.00 20.10
C LEU A 527 3.89 11.71 19.55
N ARG A 528 5.09 11.37 20.05
CA ARG A 528 6.40 11.88 19.59
C ARG A 528 6.51 13.41 19.46
N LEU A 529 5.76 14.18 20.25
CA LEU A 529 5.82 15.65 20.19
C LEU A 529 7.17 16.21 20.61
N ASP A 530 7.90 15.54 21.49
CA ASP A 530 9.27 15.86 21.87
C ASP A 530 10.23 15.78 20.67
N LYS A 531 10.17 14.68 19.90
CA LYS A 531 10.98 14.49 18.70
C LYS A 531 10.58 15.44 17.57
N LEU A 532 9.27 15.68 17.40
CA LEU A 532 8.77 16.69 16.47
C LEU A 532 9.31 18.09 16.82
N HIS A 533 9.30 18.45 18.12
CA HIS A 533 9.86 19.72 18.59
C HIS A 533 11.36 19.80 18.36
N PHE A 534 12.09 18.75 18.72
CA PHE A 534 13.52 18.66 18.44
C PHE A 534 13.84 18.92 16.96
N LEU A 535 13.22 18.17 16.05
CA LEU A 535 13.50 18.26 14.60
C LEU A 535 13.09 19.61 13.99
N ASN A 536 12.00 20.23 14.46
CA ASN A 536 11.50 21.46 13.87
C ASN A 536 12.06 22.75 14.51
N VAL A 537 12.54 22.70 15.75
CA VAL A 537 12.95 23.89 16.51
C VAL A 537 14.39 23.78 17.00
N GLU A 538 14.70 22.79 17.85
CA GLU A 538 16.01 22.71 18.50
C GLU A 538 17.14 22.41 17.52
N LEU A 539 16.92 21.53 16.54
CA LEU A 539 17.90 21.21 15.52
C LEU A 539 18.30 22.46 14.72
N LEU A 540 17.35 23.30 14.34
CA LEU A 540 17.63 24.57 13.64
C LEU A 540 18.42 25.53 14.50
N GLN A 541 18.13 25.60 15.80
CA GLN A 541 18.89 26.43 16.76
C GLN A 541 20.35 25.94 16.90
N LYS A 542 20.54 24.62 17.07
CA LYS A 542 21.87 24.00 17.16
C LYS A 542 22.68 24.23 15.89
N LEU A 543 22.07 24.09 14.70
CA LEU A 543 22.73 24.37 13.41
C LEU A 543 23.13 25.85 13.27
N SER A 544 22.27 26.75 13.71
CA SER A 544 22.59 28.20 13.68
C SER A 544 23.75 28.52 14.59
N ALA A 545 23.85 27.89 15.75
CA ALA A 545 24.98 28.06 16.68
C ALA A 545 26.29 27.52 16.09
N LEU A 546 26.27 26.35 15.42
CA LEU A 546 27.47 25.79 14.75
C LEU A 546 27.98 26.67 13.61
N ARG A 547 27.10 27.39 12.91
CA ARG A 547 27.52 28.33 11.83
C ARG A 547 28.07 29.65 12.34
N ALA A 548 27.82 29.98 13.61
CA ALA A 548 28.31 31.23 14.23
C ALA A 548 29.70 31.08 14.89
N THR A 549 30.21 29.86 15.03
CA THR A 549 31.55 29.51 15.48
C THR A 549 32.48 29.28 14.31
#